data_21ae79081ba3c98de79ad335b47a5791
#
_entry.id   21ae79081ba3c98de79ad335b47a5791
#
_cell.length_a   1.000
_cell.length_b   1.000
_cell.length_c   1.000
_cell.angle_alpha   90.00
_cell.angle_beta   90.00
_cell.angle_gamma   90.00
#
_symmetry.space_group_name_H-M   'P 1'
#
loop_
_entity.id
_entity.type
_entity.pdbx_description
1 polymer ?
#
loop_
_entity_poly.entity_id
_entity_poly.type
_entity_poly.pdbx_seq_one_letter_code
_entity_poly.pdbx_strand_id
1 'polypeptide(L)'
;GPSAVLDALALSGLPTDRFCYEGFLPRKHSERVQHLRMLQSERRTIVFYETPHRIADSMDDLLDAFGPNRAMALCRELTKDYEEIRRGMVGTIRQGVVDNPPRGEMVLVIGGASDEEAEAAAPATLSIDDLAVLAIDRALEDGVRIKDAIAQVVAEHPLPDGSLPNRKQVYTAVLAMKS
;
A
#
# COMPACT_ATOMS: atom_id res chain seq x y z
N GLY A 1 -10.30 20.65 -15.42
CA GLY A 1 -10.49 21.15 -14.07
C GLY A 1 -9.30 20.83 -13.16
N PRO A 2 -9.23 21.38 -11.96
CA PRO A 2 -8.13 21.09 -11.04
C PRO A 2 -8.11 19.59 -10.69
N SER A 3 -6.88 19.02 -10.64
CA SER A 3 -6.65 17.63 -10.26
C SER A 3 -6.02 17.61 -8.89
N ALA A 4 -6.65 16.93 -7.91
CA ALA A 4 -6.11 16.79 -6.56
C ALA A 4 -4.73 16.10 -6.56
N VAL A 5 -4.49 15.19 -7.51
CA VAL A 5 -3.20 14.51 -7.67
C VAL A 5 -2.12 15.51 -8.08
N LEU A 6 -2.36 16.35 -9.07
CA LEU A 6 -1.39 17.34 -9.56
C LEU A 6 -1.16 18.45 -8.53
N ASP A 7 -2.22 18.89 -7.86
CA ASP A 7 -2.11 19.88 -6.78
C ASP A 7 -1.28 19.33 -5.61
N ALA A 8 -1.53 18.09 -5.18
CA ALA A 8 -0.76 17.43 -4.14
C ALA A 8 0.71 17.27 -4.54
N LEU A 9 0.99 16.84 -5.76
CA LEU A 9 2.37 16.75 -6.28
C LEU A 9 3.08 18.09 -6.25
N ALA A 10 2.44 19.15 -6.75
CA ALA A 10 3.01 20.50 -6.76
C ALA A 10 3.32 21.02 -5.36
N LEU A 11 2.48 20.68 -4.37
CA LEU A 11 2.61 21.16 -3.00
C LEU A 11 3.46 20.23 -2.10
N SER A 12 3.72 19.01 -2.54
CA SER A 12 4.43 17.99 -1.74
C SER A 12 5.88 18.29 -1.44
N GLY A 13 6.56 19.03 -2.33
CA GLY A 13 8.00 19.22 -2.28
C GLY A 13 8.82 17.98 -2.72
N LEU A 14 8.16 16.95 -3.25
CA LEU A 14 8.80 15.74 -3.76
C LEU A 14 9.02 15.82 -5.28
N PRO A 15 9.88 14.96 -5.86
CA PRO A 15 10.09 14.93 -7.31
C PRO A 15 8.79 14.70 -8.08
N THR A 16 8.54 15.51 -9.10
CA THR A 16 7.30 15.48 -9.89
C THR A 16 7.51 15.15 -11.36
N ASP A 17 8.77 14.96 -11.77
CA ASP A 17 9.14 14.62 -13.14
C ASP A 17 8.58 13.27 -13.58
N ARG A 18 8.54 12.31 -12.67
CA ARG A 18 7.93 10.99 -12.87
C ARG A 18 7.19 10.56 -11.60
N PHE A 19 5.95 10.16 -11.77
CA PHE A 19 5.11 9.67 -10.67
C PHE A 19 4.19 8.55 -11.13
N CYS A 20 3.72 7.74 -10.20
CA CYS A 20 2.67 6.79 -10.43
C CYS A 20 1.47 7.10 -9.52
N TYR A 21 0.28 7.02 -10.10
CA TYR A 21 -0.98 7.16 -9.41
C TYR A 21 -1.57 5.78 -9.15
N GLU A 22 -1.73 5.42 -7.89
CA GLU A 22 -2.16 4.11 -7.45
C GLU A 22 -3.63 4.06 -6.97
N GLY A 23 -4.30 5.21 -6.95
CA GLY A 23 -5.69 5.29 -6.47
C GLY A 23 -5.81 5.14 -4.95
N PHE A 24 -6.92 4.60 -4.50
CA PHE A 24 -7.10 4.28 -3.09
C PHE A 24 -6.31 3.03 -2.71
N LEU A 25 -5.71 3.05 -1.51
CA LEU A 25 -5.16 1.84 -0.92
C LEU A 25 -6.25 0.78 -0.71
N PRO A 26 -5.94 -0.51 -0.89
CA PRO A 26 -6.90 -1.58 -0.63
C PRO A 26 -7.47 -1.50 0.80
N ARG A 27 -8.74 -1.82 0.95
CA ARG A 27 -9.40 -1.82 2.26
C ARG A 27 -8.91 -2.94 3.16
N LYS A 28 -8.70 -4.12 2.57
CA LYS A 28 -8.23 -5.30 3.28
C LYS A 28 -6.77 -5.12 3.66
N HIS A 29 -6.46 -5.35 4.93
CA HIS A 29 -5.10 -5.20 5.44
C HIS A 29 -4.08 -6.02 4.65
N SER A 30 -4.35 -7.30 4.40
CA SER A 30 -3.44 -8.19 3.66
C SER A 30 -3.20 -7.73 2.22
N GLU A 31 -4.25 -7.29 1.51
CA GLU A 31 -4.13 -6.76 0.16
C GLU A 31 -3.35 -5.44 0.15
N ARG A 32 -3.57 -4.58 1.14
CA ARG A 32 -2.85 -3.31 1.30
C ARG A 32 -1.37 -3.54 1.56
N VAL A 33 -1.02 -4.44 2.47
CA VAL A 33 0.38 -4.81 2.75
C VAL A 33 1.08 -5.33 1.50
N GLN A 34 0.43 -6.19 0.74
CA GLN A 34 1.01 -6.73 -0.49
C GLN A 34 1.18 -5.68 -1.58
N HIS A 35 0.17 -4.82 -1.76
CA HIS A 35 0.24 -3.74 -2.72
C HIS A 35 1.44 -2.81 -2.40
N LEU A 36 1.62 -2.48 -1.13
CA LEU A 36 2.75 -1.66 -0.68
C LEU A 36 4.10 -2.37 -0.84
N ARG A 37 4.17 -3.68 -0.60
CA ARG A 37 5.38 -4.45 -0.87
C ARG A 37 5.81 -4.41 -2.33
N MET A 38 4.86 -4.50 -3.27
CA MET A 38 5.14 -4.37 -4.70
C MET A 38 5.73 -3.00 -5.06
N LEU A 39 5.45 -1.97 -4.28
CA LEU A 39 5.92 -0.61 -4.50
C LEU A 39 7.22 -0.27 -3.76
N GLN A 40 7.79 -1.18 -2.98
CA GLN A 40 9.03 -0.92 -2.23
C GLN A 40 10.20 -0.53 -3.13
N SER A 41 10.27 -1.11 -4.35
CA SER A 41 11.29 -0.81 -5.35
C SER A 41 10.91 0.30 -6.34
N GLU A 42 9.71 0.88 -6.21
CA GLU A 42 9.25 1.93 -7.11
C GLU A 42 10.08 3.20 -6.92
N ARG A 43 10.73 3.64 -7.99
CA ARG A 43 11.62 4.82 -7.98
C ARG A 43 10.91 6.13 -8.22
N ARG A 44 9.72 6.08 -8.84
CA ARG A 44 8.89 7.26 -9.09
C ARG A 44 8.20 7.68 -7.79
N THR A 45 7.84 8.94 -7.71
CA THR A 45 6.93 9.43 -6.66
C THR A 45 5.59 8.71 -6.77
N ILE A 46 5.05 8.26 -5.63
CA ILE A 46 3.83 7.45 -5.56
C ILE A 46 2.72 8.30 -4.97
N VAL A 47 1.53 8.25 -5.57
CA VAL A 47 0.37 9.01 -5.11
C VAL A 47 -0.79 8.09 -4.83
N PHE A 48 -1.36 8.20 -3.61
CA PHE A 48 -2.57 7.51 -3.19
C PHE A 48 -3.66 8.49 -2.77
N TYR A 49 -4.91 8.07 -2.91
CA TYR A 49 -6.02 8.63 -2.16
C TYR A 49 -6.22 7.87 -0.85
N GLU A 50 -6.69 8.59 0.18
CA GLU A 50 -7.05 7.98 1.45
C GLU A 50 -8.21 8.72 2.13
N THR A 51 -8.82 8.07 3.13
CA THR A 51 -9.96 8.58 3.87
C THR A 51 -9.64 8.68 5.37
N PRO A 52 -10.34 9.55 6.14
CA PRO A 52 -10.13 9.68 7.57
C PRO A 52 -10.30 8.38 8.35
N HIS A 53 -11.17 7.49 7.88
CA HIS A 53 -11.47 6.23 8.58
C HIS A 53 -10.34 5.21 8.49
N ARG A 54 -9.47 5.33 7.48
CA ARG A 54 -8.42 4.33 7.19
C ARG A 54 -7.01 4.87 7.33
N ILE A 55 -6.85 6.19 7.49
CA ILE A 55 -5.52 6.81 7.46
C ILE A 55 -4.58 6.26 8.53
N ALA A 56 -5.07 5.98 9.74
CA ALA A 56 -4.24 5.46 10.81
C ALA A 56 -3.67 4.08 10.47
N ASP A 57 -4.51 3.14 10.03
CA ASP A 57 -4.10 1.80 9.63
C ASP A 57 -3.19 1.84 8.39
N SER A 58 -3.53 2.69 7.43
CA SER A 58 -2.72 2.88 6.22
C SER A 58 -1.33 3.43 6.54
N MET A 59 -1.21 4.36 7.50
CA MET A 59 0.08 4.89 7.93
C MET A 59 0.94 3.84 8.63
N ASP A 60 0.35 2.94 9.41
CA ASP A 60 1.08 1.82 10.01
C ASP A 60 1.65 0.90 8.92
N ASP A 61 0.86 0.56 7.91
CA ASP A 61 1.30 -0.28 6.80
C ASP A 61 2.33 0.42 5.90
N LEU A 62 2.21 1.73 5.70
CA LEU A 62 3.21 2.53 4.98
C LEU A 62 4.55 2.55 5.74
N LEU A 63 4.51 2.68 7.06
CA LEU A 63 5.69 2.63 7.91
C LEU A 63 6.39 1.27 7.81
N ASP A 64 5.62 0.18 7.87
CA ASP A 64 6.16 -1.17 7.74
C ASP A 64 6.76 -1.45 6.36
N ALA A 65 6.11 -0.93 5.29
CA ALA A 65 6.55 -1.18 3.93
C ALA A 65 7.76 -0.33 3.52
N PHE A 66 7.77 0.95 3.85
CA PHE A 66 8.76 1.93 3.35
C PHE A 66 9.78 2.37 4.41
N GLY A 67 9.54 2.04 5.67
CA GLY A 67 10.37 2.49 6.78
C GLY A 67 10.07 3.94 7.22
N PRO A 68 10.63 4.37 8.37
CA PRO A 68 10.33 5.66 8.98
C PRO A 68 10.91 6.86 8.22
N ASN A 69 11.94 6.66 7.42
CA ASN A 69 12.74 7.72 6.81
C ASN A 69 12.36 8.02 5.35
N ARG A 70 11.36 7.35 4.79
CA ARG A 70 10.87 7.65 3.46
C ARG A 70 10.16 9.00 3.48
N ALA A 71 10.54 9.90 2.56
CA ALA A 71 9.90 11.20 2.44
C ALA A 71 8.44 11.07 2.00
N MET A 72 7.56 11.88 2.58
CA MET A 72 6.16 11.94 2.17
C MET A 72 5.51 13.29 2.48
N ALA A 73 4.36 13.51 1.86
CA ALA A 73 3.44 14.58 2.19
C ALA A 73 2.02 14.03 2.32
N LEU A 74 1.30 14.49 3.31
CA LEU A 74 -0.14 14.26 3.48
C LEU A 74 -0.85 15.58 3.17
N CYS A 75 -1.64 15.58 2.09
CA CYS A 75 -2.40 16.74 1.66
C CYS A 75 -3.89 16.46 1.91
N ARG A 76 -4.58 17.38 2.56
CA ARG A 76 -6.01 17.25 2.78
C ARG A 76 -6.76 18.48 2.36
N GLU A 77 -8.02 18.29 1.96
CA GLU A 77 -8.94 19.37 1.60
C GLU A 77 -8.35 20.37 0.61
N LEU A 78 -7.58 19.87 -0.37
CA LEU A 78 -6.92 20.71 -1.37
C LEU A 78 -7.89 21.63 -2.09
N THR A 79 -7.48 22.88 -2.28
CA THR A 79 -8.27 23.97 -2.89
C THR A 79 -9.53 24.38 -2.11
N LYS A 80 -9.68 23.92 -0.87
CA LYS A 80 -10.77 24.25 0.04
C LYS A 80 -10.29 25.11 1.23
N ASP A 81 -11.22 25.64 2.02
CA ASP A 81 -10.91 26.56 3.12
C ASP A 81 -10.03 25.95 4.22
N TYR A 82 -10.09 24.63 4.38
CA TYR A 82 -9.33 23.89 5.39
C TYR A 82 -8.17 23.10 4.79
N GLU A 83 -7.57 23.61 3.71
CA GLU A 83 -6.39 23.02 3.10
C GLU A 83 -5.25 22.90 4.11
N GLU A 84 -4.66 21.70 4.19
CA GLU A 84 -3.49 21.44 5.02
C GLU A 84 -2.53 20.51 4.30
N ILE A 85 -1.24 20.82 4.42
CA ILE A 85 -0.18 19.98 3.87
C ILE A 85 0.83 19.69 4.96
N ARG A 86 0.97 18.41 5.29
CA ARG A 86 1.98 17.91 6.23
C ARG A 86 3.12 17.29 5.44
N ARG A 87 4.29 17.89 5.49
CA ARG A 87 5.51 17.40 4.82
C ARG A 87 6.46 16.82 5.86
N GLY A 88 7.15 15.74 5.51
CA GLY A 88 8.14 15.13 6.38
C GLY A 88 8.50 13.73 5.95
N MET A 89 8.73 12.87 6.90
CA MET A 89 9.01 11.45 6.71
C MET A 89 7.84 10.60 7.18
N VAL A 90 7.71 9.39 6.65
CA VAL A 90 6.61 8.47 6.98
C VAL A 90 6.44 8.32 8.51
N GLY A 91 7.53 8.12 9.25
CA GLY A 91 7.48 7.98 10.71
C GLY A 91 6.92 9.21 11.42
N THR A 92 7.36 10.40 11.01
CA THR A 92 6.90 11.68 11.59
C THR A 92 5.44 11.97 11.23
N ILE A 93 5.07 11.76 9.98
CA ILE A 93 3.68 11.96 9.53
C ILE A 93 2.75 10.98 10.22
N ARG A 94 3.15 9.71 10.34
CA ARG A 94 2.39 8.70 11.08
C ARG A 94 2.14 9.12 12.52
N GLN A 95 3.14 9.60 13.23
CA GLN A 95 2.98 10.08 14.60
C GLN A 95 2.03 11.29 14.64
N GLY A 96 2.15 12.22 13.71
CA GLY A 96 1.25 13.37 13.59
C GLY A 96 -0.20 12.98 13.33
N VAL A 97 -0.45 11.90 12.59
CA VAL A 97 -1.81 11.36 12.37
C VAL A 97 -2.39 10.80 13.68
N VAL A 98 -1.58 10.14 14.50
CA VAL A 98 -2.01 9.64 15.81
C VAL A 98 -2.35 10.80 16.75
N ASP A 99 -1.48 11.81 16.82
CA ASP A 99 -1.62 12.94 17.77
C ASP A 99 -2.73 13.91 17.35
N ASN A 100 -2.90 14.11 16.05
CA ASN A 100 -3.90 15.01 15.47
C ASN A 100 -4.49 14.38 14.20
N PRO A 101 -5.50 13.50 14.34
CA PRO A 101 -6.10 12.80 13.19
C PRO A 101 -6.65 13.80 12.15
N PRO A 102 -6.23 13.68 10.88
CA PRO A 102 -6.72 14.55 9.81
C PRO A 102 -8.17 14.23 9.46
N ARG A 103 -8.90 15.23 8.97
CA ARG A 103 -10.28 15.11 8.50
C ARG A 103 -10.35 15.42 7.00
N GLY A 104 -11.40 14.91 6.36
CA GLY A 104 -11.68 15.16 4.96
C GLY A 104 -10.88 14.29 4.00
N GLU A 105 -11.04 14.54 2.72
CA GLU A 105 -10.34 13.81 1.66
C GLU A 105 -8.84 14.09 1.69
N MET A 106 -8.06 13.04 1.51
CA MET A 106 -6.61 13.11 1.57
C MET A 106 -5.96 12.57 0.30
N VAL A 107 -4.84 13.18 -0.04
CA VAL A 107 -3.89 12.67 -1.03
C VAL A 107 -2.57 12.44 -0.30
N LEU A 108 -2.04 11.23 -0.39
CA LEU A 108 -0.73 10.87 0.12
C LEU A 108 0.26 10.87 -1.03
N VAL A 109 1.35 11.61 -0.89
CA VAL A 109 2.44 11.66 -1.85
C VAL A 109 3.68 11.09 -1.16
N ILE A 110 4.26 10.03 -1.73
CA ILE A 110 5.36 9.30 -1.12
C ILE A 110 6.54 9.31 -2.08
N GLY A 111 7.71 9.65 -1.58
CA GLY A 111 8.95 9.63 -2.34
C GLY A 111 9.26 8.23 -2.86
N GLY A 112 9.82 8.15 -4.05
CA GLY A 112 10.28 6.90 -4.64
C GLY A 112 11.46 6.30 -3.87
N ALA A 113 11.74 5.02 -4.12
CA ALA A 113 12.91 4.33 -3.59
C ALA A 113 14.19 4.96 -4.14
N SER A 114 15.22 5.06 -3.30
CA SER A 114 16.59 5.30 -3.77
C SER A 114 17.08 4.12 -4.62
N ASP A 115 18.17 4.29 -5.35
CA ASP A 115 18.79 3.20 -6.10
C ASP A 115 19.15 2.03 -5.19
N GLU A 116 19.72 2.31 -4.00
CA GLU A 116 20.06 1.31 -3.00
C GLU A 116 18.83 0.58 -2.47
N GLU A 117 17.76 1.30 -2.15
CA GLU A 117 16.49 0.71 -1.69
C GLU A 117 15.84 -0.15 -2.78
N ALA A 118 15.85 0.32 -4.03
CA ALA A 118 15.29 -0.41 -5.15
C ALA A 118 16.07 -1.70 -5.47
N GLU A 119 17.39 -1.67 -5.33
CA GLU A 119 18.25 -2.84 -5.53
C GLU A 119 18.12 -3.85 -4.37
N ALA A 120 17.97 -3.36 -3.15
CA ALA A 120 17.78 -4.19 -1.95
C ALA A 120 16.38 -4.81 -1.86
N ALA A 121 15.37 -4.18 -2.46
CA ALA A 121 14.03 -4.73 -2.50
C ALA A 121 14.04 -5.98 -3.40
N ALA A 122 13.91 -7.14 -2.80
CA ALA A 122 13.66 -8.38 -3.56
C ALA A 122 12.43 -8.16 -4.45
N PRO A 123 12.42 -8.71 -5.68
CA PRO A 123 11.20 -8.70 -6.49
C PRO A 123 10.06 -9.22 -5.60
N ALA A 124 8.97 -8.47 -5.55
CA ALA A 124 7.85 -8.76 -4.66
C ALA A 124 7.11 -10.01 -5.11
N THR A 125 7.76 -11.15 -4.92
CA THR A 125 7.10 -12.44 -5.04
C THR A 125 6.43 -12.72 -3.71
N LEU A 126 5.12 -12.84 -3.73
CA LEU A 126 4.38 -13.23 -2.54
C LEU A 126 4.87 -14.57 -2.04
N SER A 127 5.14 -14.67 -0.74
CA SER A 127 5.45 -15.95 -0.11
C SER A 127 4.20 -16.85 -0.12
N ILE A 128 4.41 -18.13 0.07
CA ILE A 128 3.29 -19.07 0.25
C ILE A 128 2.38 -18.66 1.42
N ASP A 129 2.97 -18.12 2.48
CA ASP A 129 2.23 -17.65 3.65
C ASP A 129 1.41 -16.39 3.35
N ASP A 130 1.94 -15.44 2.58
CA ASP A 130 1.17 -14.27 2.13
C ASP A 130 -0.04 -14.68 1.27
N LEU A 131 0.15 -15.65 0.37
CA LEU A 131 -0.94 -16.19 -0.45
C LEU A 131 -1.99 -16.93 0.40
N ALA A 132 -1.55 -17.61 1.45
CA ALA A 132 -2.45 -18.29 2.39
C ALA A 132 -3.31 -17.27 3.16
N VAL A 133 -2.72 -16.19 3.65
CA VAL A 133 -3.45 -15.10 4.33
C VAL A 133 -4.49 -14.50 3.39
N LEU A 134 -4.11 -14.16 2.16
CA LEU A 134 -5.05 -13.63 1.15
C LEU A 134 -6.22 -14.58 0.88
N ALA A 135 -5.93 -15.87 0.79
CA ALA A 135 -6.98 -16.84 0.52
C ALA A 135 -7.95 -16.99 1.71
N ILE A 136 -7.45 -16.88 2.93
CA ILE A 136 -8.29 -16.88 4.14
C ILE A 136 -9.19 -15.66 4.16
N ASP A 137 -8.63 -14.47 3.96
CA ASP A 137 -9.39 -13.22 3.97
C ASP A 137 -10.48 -13.23 2.88
N ARG A 138 -10.13 -13.65 1.67
CA ARG A 138 -11.10 -13.76 0.57
C ARG A 138 -12.22 -14.76 0.88
N ALA A 139 -11.87 -15.92 1.44
CA ALA A 139 -12.87 -16.92 1.81
C ALA A 139 -13.86 -16.39 2.87
N LEU A 140 -13.37 -15.61 3.84
CA LEU A 140 -14.18 -15.04 4.91
C LEU A 140 -15.08 -13.89 4.40
N GLU A 141 -14.54 -13.01 3.56
CA GLU A 141 -15.26 -11.82 3.13
C GLU A 141 -16.24 -12.08 1.98
N ASP A 142 -15.84 -12.90 1.01
CA ASP A 142 -16.67 -13.20 -0.16
C ASP A 142 -17.57 -14.42 0.05
N GLY A 143 -17.41 -15.14 1.19
CA GLY A 143 -18.18 -16.33 1.52
C GLY A 143 -17.91 -17.50 0.58
N VAL A 144 -16.78 -17.52 -0.12
CA VAL A 144 -16.38 -18.59 -1.02
C VAL A 144 -15.63 -19.70 -0.28
N ARG A 145 -15.63 -20.91 -0.85
CA ARG A 145 -14.87 -22.01 -0.24
C ARG A 145 -13.38 -21.72 -0.31
N ILE A 146 -12.64 -22.09 0.74
CA ILE A 146 -11.19 -21.83 0.81
C ILE A 146 -10.40 -22.36 -0.41
N LYS A 147 -10.82 -23.49 -0.99
CA LYS A 147 -10.19 -24.03 -2.19
C LYS A 147 -10.38 -23.14 -3.41
N ASP A 148 -11.54 -22.52 -3.53
CA ASP A 148 -11.87 -21.60 -4.62
C ASP A 148 -11.12 -20.29 -4.43
N ALA A 149 -11.05 -19.77 -3.20
CA ALA A 149 -10.25 -18.61 -2.84
C ALA A 149 -8.76 -18.79 -3.16
N ILE A 150 -8.19 -19.95 -2.81
CA ILE A 150 -6.79 -20.30 -3.15
C ILE A 150 -6.58 -20.30 -4.67
N ALA A 151 -7.51 -20.88 -5.42
CA ALA A 151 -7.41 -20.94 -6.88
C ALA A 151 -7.40 -19.53 -7.51
N GLN A 152 -8.24 -18.62 -7.01
CA GLN A 152 -8.30 -17.25 -7.46
C GLN A 152 -7.03 -16.48 -7.11
N VAL A 153 -6.61 -16.52 -5.83
CA VAL A 153 -5.42 -15.82 -5.34
C VAL A 153 -4.16 -16.27 -6.09
N VAL A 154 -3.98 -17.57 -6.30
CA VAL A 154 -2.83 -18.11 -7.05
C VAL A 154 -2.85 -17.65 -8.51
N ALA A 155 -4.02 -17.57 -9.14
CA ALA A 155 -4.14 -17.10 -10.53
C ALA A 155 -3.84 -15.61 -10.69
N GLU A 156 -4.16 -14.82 -9.68
CA GLU A 156 -3.93 -13.36 -9.67
C GLU A 156 -2.47 -12.97 -9.38
N HIS A 157 -1.68 -13.90 -8.81
CA HIS A 157 -0.31 -13.63 -8.37
C HIS A 157 0.70 -14.64 -8.97
N PRO A 158 0.94 -14.59 -10.28
CA PRO A 158 1.94 -15.44 -10.90
C PRO A 158 3.35 -15.14 -10.40
N LEU A 159 4.21 -16.14 -10.43
CA LEU A 159 5.64 -15.99 -10.13
C LEU A 159 6.35 -15.17 -11.22
N PRO A 160 7.54 -14.63 -10.96
CA PRO A 160 8.29 -13.82 -11.93
C PRO A 160 8.58 -14.52 -13.27
N ASP A 161 8.64 -15.82 -13.27
CA ASP A 161 8.80 -16.65 -14.48
C ASP A 161 7.49 -16.92 -15.23
N GLY A 162 6.37 -16.37 -14.75
CA GLY A 162 5.03 -16.54 -15.31
C GLY A 162 4.33 -17.82 -14.88
N SER A 163 4.99 -18.71 -14.13
CA SER A 163 4.35 -19.89 -13.56
C SER A 163 3.43 -19.52 -12.40
N LEU A 164 2.51 -20.42 -12.03
CA LEU A 164 1.62 -20.18 -10.88
C LEU A 164 2.20 -20.80 -9.62
N PRO A 165 2.01 -20.12 -8.45
CA PRO A 165 2.34 -20.70 -7.16
C PRO A 165 1.67 -22.05 -6.93
N ASN A 166 2.31 -22.91 -6.15
CA ASN A 166 1.79 -24.27 -5.91
C ASN A 166 0.59 -24.23 -4.95
N ARG A 167 -0.60 -24.50 -5.48
CA ARG A 167 -1.87 -24.49 -4.71
C ARG A 167 -1.85 -25.42 -3.49
N LYS A 168 -1.15 -26.55 -3.58
CA LYS A 168 -1.07 -27.51 -2.47
C LYS A 168 -0.25 -26.94 -1.32
N GLN A 169 0.83 -26.20 -1.61
CA GLN A 169 1.63 -25.52 -0.59
C GLN A 169 0.83 -24.41 0.08
N VAL A 170 0.10 -23.61 -0.69
CA VAL A 170 -0.80 -22.58 -0.15
C VAL A 170 -1.87 -23.20 0.74
N TYR A 171 -2.47 -24.29 0.33
CA TYR A 171 -3.47 -25.00 1.13
C TYR A 171 -2.90 -25.53 2.44
N THR A 172 -1.69 -26.08 2.42
CA THR A 172 -0.98 -26.55 3.62
C THR A 172 -0.71 -25.40 4.59
N ALA A 173 -0.26 -24.26 4.08
CA ALA A 173 -0.06 -23.04 4.89
C ALA A 173 -1.37 -22.54 5.52
N VAL A 174 -2.47 -22.53 4.77
CA VAL A 174 -3.81 -22.19 5.29
C VAL A 174 -4.20 -23.09 6.46
N LEU A 175 -3.96 -24.41 6.35
CA LEU A 175 -4.27 -25.34 7.43
C LEU A 175 -3.42 -25.07 8.67
N ALA A 176 -2.13 -24.77 8.50
CA ALA A 176 -1.23 -24.44 9.60
C ALA A 176 -1.62 -23.16 10.35
N MET A 177 -2.20 -22.17 9.66
CA MET A 177 -2.67 -20.92 10.26
C MET A 177 -4.00 -21.05 11.02
N LYS A 178 -4.76 -22.13 10.77
CA LYS A 178 -6.04 -22.40 11.44
C LYS A 178 -5.92 -23.31 12.66
N SER A 179 -4.75 -23.88 12.89
CA SER A 179 -4.46 -24.73 14.05
C SER A 179 -3.82 -23.91 15.16
#